data_78209449cac82240da4c0cf65eb78722
#
_entry.id   78209449cac82240da4c0cf65eb78722
#
_cell.length_a   1.000
_cell.length_b   1.000
_cell.length_c   1.000
_cell.angle_alpha   90.00
_cell.angle_beta   90.00
_cell.angle_gamma   90.00
#
_symmetry.space_group_name_H-M   'P 1'
#
loop_
_entity.id
_entity.type
_entity.pdbx_description
1 polymer ?
#
loop_
_entity_poly.entity_id
_entity_poly.type
_entity_poly.pdbx_seq_one_letter_code
_entity_poly.pdbx_strand_id
1 'polypeptide(L)'
;DKDKEISLSEVKALGEDFELGEEYSDKVDFLKFGRRAILNLRQILASKILELQKDALYAKYSEKVGQIITGEVYQTWKKEVLLLDDEGNEMLLPKQEQIPSDFYRKGEMVRAVVLRVDNLNNNPKIILSRTSNLFLQRLFEIEVPEINDGLITIKAIARIPGERAKVAVESYDDRIDPVGACVGMQGARIHGIVRELGHENIDVI
;
A
#
# COMPACT_ATOMS: atom_id res chain seq x y z
N ASP A 1 -29.00 20.58 20.76
CA ASP A 1 -27.93 21.28 20.01
C ASP A 1 -28.59 22.14 18.93
N LYS A 2 -28.52 23.47 19.04
CA LYS A 2 -29.21 24.40 18.12
C LYS A 2 -28.72 24.29 16.66
N ASP A 3 -27.58 23.70 16.42
CA ASP A 3 -27.02 23.56 15.09
C ASP A 3 -27.34 22.18 14.45
N LYS A 4 -27.88 21.23 15.25
CA LYS A 4 -28.14 19.85 14.80
C LYS A 4 -29.56 19.38 15.12
N GLU A 5 -30.29 20.10 15.95
CA GLU A 5 -31.60 19.70 16.44
C GLU A 5 -32.57 20.90 16.35
N ILE A 6 -33.75 20.65 15.85
CA ILE A 6 -34.85 21.62 15.81
C ILE A 6 -35.95 21.16 16.77
N SER A 7 -36.58 22.08 17.45
CA SER A 7 -37.67 21.72 18.37
C SER A 7 -38.94 21.33 17.62
N LEU A 8 -39.69 20.36 18.17
CA LEU A 8 -40.96 19.92 17.59
C LEU A 8 -41.99 21.05 17.41
N SER A 9 -41.92 22.08 18.30
CA SER A 9 -42.77 23.26 18.22
C SER A 9 -42.42 24.17 17.04
N GLU A 10 -41.15 24.25 16.68
CA GLU A 10 -40.67 25.03 15.53
C GLU A 10 -41.03 24.34 14.22
N VAL A 11 -40.89 23.01 14.14
CA VAL A 11 -41.25 22.24 12.95
C VAL A 11 -42.74 22.28 12.69
N LYS A 12 -43.58 22.14 13.72
CA LYS A 12 -45.04 22.28 13.62
C LYS A 12 -45.49 23.68 13.19
N ALA A 13 -44.75 24.73 13.57
CA ALA A 13 -45.00 26.08 13.12
C ALA A 13 -44.72 26.29 11.62
N LEU A 14 -43.86 25.45 11.01
CA LEU A 14 -43.59 25.43 9.57
C LEU A 14 -44.64 24.65 8.76
N GLY A 15 -45.61 24.01 9.43
CA GLY A 15 -46.74 23.34 8.78
C GLY A 15 -46.46 21.88 8.38
N GLU A 16 -45.43 21.28 8.93
CA GLU A 16 -45.06 19.89 8.69
C GLU A 16 -45.27 19.04 9.95
N ASP A 17 -45.89 17.86 9.79
CA ASP A 17 -46.10 16.89 10.88
C ASP A 17 -44.91 15.91 10.94
N PHE A 18 -44.08 16.09 11.95
CA PHE A 18 -42.98 15.19 12.29
C PHE A 18 -43.14 14.62 13.68
N GLU A 19 -42.61 13.39 13.88
CA GLU A 19 -42.52 12.78 15.19
C GLU A 19 -41.14 13.02 15.83
N LEU A 20 -41.06 12.82 17.16
CA LEU A 20 -39.79 12.96 17.89
C LEU A 20 -38.76 11.92 17.42
N GLY A 21 -37.60 12.38 16.91
CA GLY A 21 -36.52 11.54 16.43
C GLY A 21 -36.48 11.34 14.91
N GLU A 22 -37.41 11.97 14.17
CA GLU A 22 -37.33 12.00 12.71
C GLU A 22 -36.33 13.07 12.22
N GLU A 23 -35.72 12.76 11.05
CA GLU A 23 -34.81 13.71 10.40
C GLU A 23 -35.57 14.77 9.64
N TYR A 24 -35.33 16.02 10.00
CA TYR A 24 -35.86 17.19 9.30
C TYR A 24 -34.83 17.70 8.28
N SER A 25 -35.28 17.91 7.05
CA SER A 25 -34.47 18.47 5.97
C SER A 25 -34.90 19.85 5.58
N ASP A 26 -34.09 20.87 5.86
CA ASP A 26 -34.34 22.22 5.42
C ASP A 26 -33.60 22.56 4.11
N LYS A 27 -34.31 23.18 3.18
CA LYS A 27 -33.74 23.59 1.90
C LYS A 27 -32.95 24.89 2.03
N VAL A 28 -31.64 24.76 2.03
CA VAL A 28 -30.73 25.92 2.11
C VAL A 28 -30.69 26.67 0.77
N ASP A 29 -31.10 27.94 0.77
CA ASP A 29 -30.98 28.81 -0.40
C ASP A 29 -29.60 29.49 -0.44
N PHE A 30 -28.74 29.01 -1.37
CA PHE A 30 -27.39 29.53 -1.56
C PHE A 30 -27.35 31.04 -1.94
N LEU A 31 -28.43 31.59 -2.49
CA LEU A 31 -28.48 33.00 -2.87
C LEU A 31 -28.50 33.93 -1.67
N LYS A 32 -28.90 33.42 -0.50
CA LYS A 32 -28.87 34.16 0.78
C LYS A 32 -27.48 34.35 1.38
N PHE A 33 -26.50 33.55 0.90
CA PHE A 33 -25.14 33.64 1.40
C PHE A 33 -24.31 34.67 0.64
N GLY A 34 -23.54 35.48 1.35
CA GLY A 34 -22.59 36.40 0.74
C GLY A 34 -21.44 35.68 0.05
N ARG A 35 -20.79 36.34 -0.91
CA ARG A 35 -19.67 35.77 -1.71
C ARG A 35 -18.57 35.12 -0.85
N ARG A 36 -18.25 35.67 0.33
CA ARG A 36 -17.25 35.13 1.26
C ARG A 36 -17.67 33.78 1.82
N ALA A 37 -18.96 33.64 2.20
CA ALA A 37 -19.46 32.36 2.72
C ALA A 37 -19.42 31.27 1.66
N ILE A 38 -19.77 31.57 0.41
CA ILE A 38 -19.71 30.64 -0.71
C ILE A 38 -18.26 30.22 -1.00
N LEU A 39 -17.30 31.15 -0.97
CA LEU A 39 -15.87 30.83 -1.15
C LEU A 39 -15.35 29.97 0.00
N ASN A 40 -15.70 30.28 1.24
CA ASN A 40 -15.32 29.45 2.40
C ASN A 40 -15.92 28.06 2.31
N LEU A 41 -17.20 27.93 1.94
CA LEU A 41 -17.84 26.62 1.76
C LEU A 41 -17.12 25.78 0.71
N ARG A 42 -16.80 26.38 -0.44
CA ARG A 42 -16.01 25.71 -1.49
C ARG A 42 -14.65 25.23 -0.99
N GLN A 43 -13.95 26.07 -0.22
CA GLN A 43 -12.63 25.73 0.32
C GLN A 43 -12.73 24.60 1.37
N ILE A 44 -13.71 24.67 2.27
CA ILE A 44 -13.96 23.64 3.28
C ILE A 44 -14.32 22.31 2.60
N LEU A 45 -15.21 22.34 1.60
CA LEU A 45 -15.62 21.16 0.86
C LEU A 45 -14.42 20.51 0.14
N ALA A 46 -13.62 21.30 -0.57
CA ALA A 46 -12.40 20.81 -1.22
C ALA A 46 -11.42 20.19 -0.23
N SER A 47 -11.23 20.83 0.94
CA SER A 47 -10.38 20.31 2.02
C SER A 47 -10.90 18.99 2.58
N LYS A 48 -12.22 18.88 2.79
CA LYS A 48 -12.84 17.64 3.29
C LYS A 48 -12.79 16.49 2.28
N ILE A 49 -12.99 16.76 1.01
CA ILE A 49 -12.83 15.76 -0.05
C ILE A 49 -11.39 15.24 -0.07
N LEU A 50 -10.39 16.14 0.00
CA LEU A 50 -8.99 15.76 0.03
C LEU A 50 -8.63 14.92 1.28
N GLU A 51 -9.19 15.28 2.45
CA GLU A 51 -9.04 14.51 3.69
C GLU A 51 -9.57 13.08 3.53
N LEU A 52 -10.81 12.93 3.01
CA LEU A 52 -11.40 11.61 2.75
C LEU A 52 -10.60 10.79 1.73
N GLN A 53 -10.07 11.41 0.69
CA GLN A 53 -9.20 10.74 -0.29
C GLN A 53 -7.92 10.21 0.37
N LYS A 54 -7.30 10.98 1.26
CA LYS A 54 -6.10 10.58 2.00
C LYS A 54 -6.39 9.45 2.97
N ASP A 55 -7.52 9.49 3.67
CA ASP A 55 -7.93 8.43 4.58
C ASP A 55 -8.20 7.12 3.82
N ALA A 56 -8.86 7.20 2.67
CA ALA A 56 -9.08 6.04 1.80
C ALA A 56 -7.76 5.47 1.26
N LEU A 57 -6.81 6.32 0.86
CA LEU A 57 -5.48 5.92 0.42
C LEU A 57 -4.72 5.20 1.55
N TYR A 58 -4.74 5.77 2.75
CA TYR A 58 -4.11 5.16 3.93
C TYR A 58 -4.69 3.78 4.23
N ALA A 59 -6.02 3.65 4.27
CA ALA A 59 -6.69 2.37 4.51
C ALA A 59 -6.31 1.34 3.44
N LYS A 60 -6.41 1.71 2.15
CA LYS A 60 -6.07 0.85 1.00
C LYS A 60 -4.66 0.27 1.08
N TYR A 61 -3.66 1.10 1.38
CA TYR A 61 -2.27 0.65 1.41
C TYR A 61 -1.86 0.04 2.75
N SER A 62 -2.55 0.35 3.84
CA SER A 62 -2.36 -0.35 5.12
C SER A 62 -2.70 -1.84 5.02
N GLU A 63 -3.73 -2.21 4.25
CA GLU A 63 -4.08 -3.60 3.96
C GLU A 63 -3.06 -4.30 3.04
N LYS A 64 -2.30 -3.52 2.26
CA LYS A 64 -1.26 -4.03 1.36
C LYS A 64 0.13 -4.13 2.01
N VAL A 65 0.27 -3.74 3.27
CA VAL A 65 1.55 -3.88 3.99
C VAL A 65 1.99 -5.35 3.96
N GLY A 66 3.24 -5.57 3.54
CA GLY A 66 3.79 -6.90 3.36
C GLY A 66 3.47 -7.59 2.03
N GLN A 67 2.74 -6.96 1.13
CA GLN A 67 2.48 -7.46 -0.23
C GLN A 67 3.44 -6.80 -1.24
N ILE A 68 3.75 -7.53 -2.32
CA ILE A 68 4.48 -6.96 -3.46
C ILE A 68 3.52 -6.11 -4.29
N ILE A 69 3.99 -4.92 -4.63
CA ILE A 69 3.35 -4.05 -5.61
C ILE A 69 4.36 -3.66 -6.69
N THR A 70 3.84 -3.28 -7.83
CA THR A 70 4.62 -2.78 -8.95
C THR A 70 4.30 -1.31 -9.14
N GLY A 71 5.33 -0.50 -9.40
CA GLY A 71 5.17 0.91 -9.70
C GLY A 71 6.12 1.36 -10.78
N GLU A 72 5.69 2.37 -11.55
CA GLU A 72 6.53 3.00 -12.56
C GLU A 72 7.41 4.08 -11.92
N VAL A 73 8.71 4.09 -12.24
CA VAL A 73 9.63 5.13 -11.78
C VAL A 73 9.26 6.47 -12.43
N TYR A 74 8.76 7.38 -11.61
CA TYR A 74 8.40 8.72 -12.04
C TYR A 74 9.58 9.69 -11.92
N GLN A 75 10.26 9.67 -10.77
CA GLN A 75 11.40 10.55 -10.50
C GLN A 75 12.41 9.92 -9.55
N THR A 76 13.69 10.15 -9.82
CA THR A 76 14.80 9.64 -8.99
C THR A 76 15.51 10.82 -8.32
N TRP A 77 15.57 10.80 -6.99
CA TRP A 77 16.33 11.77 -6.19
C TRP A 77 17.53 11.10 -5.52
N LYS A 78 18.43 11.89 -4.94
CA LYS A 78 19.62 11.36 -4.24
C LYS A 78 19.29 10.47 -3.05
N LYS A 79 18.15 10.71 -2.39
CA LYS A 79 17.76 10.03 -1.14
C LYS A 79 16.65 9.00 -1.33
N GLU A 80 15.89 9.10 -2.39
CA GLU A 80 14.70 8.26 -2.63
C GLU A 80 14.31 8.22 -4.10
N VAL A 81 13.55 7.21 -4.48
CA VAL A 81 12.92 7.09 -5.79
C VAL A 81 11.41 7.19 -5.60
N LEU A 82 10.78 8.05 -6.40
CA LEU A 82 9.33 8.18 -6.46
C LEU A 82 8.79 7.24 -7.53
N LEU A 83 7.90 6.37 -7.12
CA LEU A 83 7.16 5.48 -8.01
C LEU A 83 5.69 5.87 -8.02
N LEU A 84 5.02 5.61 -9.13
CA LEU A 84 3.57 5.73 -9.28
C LEU A 84 2.96 4.35 -9.50
N ASP A 85 1.82 4.10 -8.88
CA ASP A 85 1.01 2.93 -9.21
C ASP A 85 0.13 3.20 -10.45
N ASP A 86 -0.68 2.22 -10.86
CA ASP A 86 -1.58 2.32 -12.02
C ASP A 86 -2.65 3.42 -11.88
N GLU A 87 -2.94 3.85 -10.65
CA GLU A 87 -3.90 4.92 -10.35
C GLU A 87 -3.22 6.30 -10.20
N GLY A 88 -1.88 6.36 -10.28
CA GLY A 88 -1.09 7.57 -10.10
C GLY A 88 -0.82 7.93 -8.63
N ASN A 89 -0.99 6.98 -7.71
CA ASN A 89 -0.63 7.21 -6.31
C ASN A 89 0.88 7.16 -6.12
N GLU A 90 1.38 8.10 -5.33
CA GLU A 90 2.80 8.24 -5.04
C GLU A 90 3.29 7.24 -4.00
N MET A 91 4.36 6.52 -4.34
CA MET A 91 5.03 5.56 -3.47
C MET A 91 6.51 5.89 -3.41
N LEU A 92 7.11 5.82 -2.23
CA LEU A 92 8.49 6.19 -1.99
C LEU A 92 9.35 4.95 -1.73
N LEU A 93 10.47 4.86 -2.43
CA LEU A 93 11.51 3.86 -2.20
C LEU A 93 12.78 4.58 -1.68
N PRO A 94 12.96 4.69 -0.35
CA PRO A 94 14.11 5.37 0.26
C PRO A 94 15.42 4.69 -0.11
N LYS A 95 16.52 5.42 -0.13
CA LYS A 95 17.85 4.89 -0.48
C LYS A 95 18.30 3.71 0.38
N GLN A 96 17.90 3.70 1.64
CA GLN A 96 18.19 2.61 2.58
C GLN A 96 17.45 1.31 2.26
N GLU A 97 16.32 1.43 1.56
CA GLU A 97 15.45 0.32 1.15
C GLU A 97 15.68 -0.11 -0.31
N GLN A 98 16.70 0.44 -0.97
CA GLN A 98 17.14 0.07 -2.32
C GLN A 98 18.27 -0.94 -2.25
N ILE A 99 18.27 -1.94 -3.12
CA ILE A 99 19.41 -2.84 -3.32
C ILE A 99 20.56 -2.01 -3.90
N PRO A 100 21.79 -2.11 -3.38
CA PRO A 100 22.92 -1.27 -3.82
C PRO A 100 23.25 -1.35 -5.31
N SER A 101 22.96 -2.50 -5.93
CA SER A 101 23.19 -2.78 -7.35
C SER A 101 22.06 -2.30 -8.28
N ASP A 102 20.92 -1.88 -7.72
CA ASP A 102 19.78 -1.45 -8.53
C ASP A 102 20.00 -0.07 -9.16
N PHE A 103 19.60 0.03 -10.43
CA PHE A 103 19.55 1.28 -11.17
C PHE A 103 18.12 1.55 -11.60
N TYR A 104 17.64 2.75 -11.33
CA TYR A 104 16.27 3.16 -11.61
C TYR A 104 16.25 4.22 -12.71
N ARG A 105 15.52 3.94 -13.79
CA ARG A 105 15.31 4.87 -14.91
C ARG A 105 13.85 5.27 -14.98
N LYS A 106 13.59 6.53 -15.30
CA LYS A 106 12.23 7.02 -15.49
C LYS A 106 11.48 6.18 -16.52
N GLY A 107 10.24 5.78 -16.20
CA GLY A 107 9.39 4.92 -17.02
C GLY A 107 9.61 3.41 -16.81
N GLU A 108 10.56 3.01 -15.97
CA GLU A 108 10.82 1.60 -15.68
C GLU A 108 9.88 1.08 -14.59
N MET A 109 9.38 -0.14 -14.77
CA MET A 109 8.54 -0.80 -13.77
C MET A 109 9.41 -1.48 -12.72
N VAL A 110 9.13 -1.19 -11.45
CA VAL A 110 9.86 -1.71 -10.30
C VAL A 110 8.92 -2.43 -9.36
N ARG A 111 9.29 -3.65 -8.98
CA ARG A 111 8.60 -4.43 -7.93
C ARG A 111 9.23 -4.17 -6.57
N ALA A 112 8.42 -3.94 -5.56
CA ALA A 112 8.86 -3.81 -4.18
C ALA A 112 7.76 -4.24 -3.21
N VAL A 113 8.13 -4.54 -1.98
CA VAL A 113 7.14 -4.80 -0.92
C VAL A 113 6.72 -3.49 -0.25
N VAL A 114 5.44 -3.37 0.08
CA VAL A 114 4.98 -2.28 0.95
C VAL A 114 5.50 -2.55 2.36
N LEU A 115 6.48 -1.75 2.79
CA LEU A 115 7.10 -1.91 4.10
C LEU A 115 6.20 -1.36 5.21
N ARG A 116 5.69 -0.16 5.02
CA ARG A 116 4.77 0.54 5.93
C ARG A 116 4.10 1.72 5.24
N VAL A 117 3.06 2.23 5.87
CA VAL A 117 2.40 3.47 5.47
C VAL A 117 2.52 4.46 6.63
N ASP A 118 3.28 5.52 6.44
CA ASP A 118 3.46 6.57 7.44
C ASP A 118 2.38 7.63 7.23
N ASN A 119 1.60 7.95 8.28
CA ASN A 119 0.59 9.01 8.23
C ASN A 119 1.00 10.19 9.11
N LEU A 120 1.83 11.08 8.57
CA LEU A 120 2.27 12.29 9.26
C LEU A 120 1.40 13.47 8.79
N ASN A 121 0.76 14.15 9.75
CA ASN A 121 -0.09 15.32 9.49
C ASN A 121 -1.20 15.05 8.45
N ASN A 122 -1.85 13.91 8.55
CA ASN A 122 -2.88 13.46 7.60
C ASN A 122 -2.39 13.44 6.13
N ASN A 123 -1.12 13.10 5.94
CA ASN A 123 -0.52 12.91 4.62
C ASN A 123 0.13 11.52 4.54
N PRO A 124 -0.60 10.51 4.05
CA PRO A 124 -0.10 9.14 3.97
C PRO A 124 1.06 9.05 2.98
N LYS A 125 2.15 8.45 3.43
CA LYS A 125 3.32 8.13 2.63
C LYS A 125 3.50 6.62 2.59
N ILE A 126 3.45 6.04 1.41
CA ILE A 126 3.64 4.62 1.19
C ILE A 126 5.13 4.37 1.03
N ILE A 127 5.72 3.65 1.97
CA ILE A 127 7.14 3.33 1.97
C ILE A 127 7.35 1.91 1.46
N LEU A 128 8.13 1.81 0.41
CA LEU A 128 8.49 0.56 -0.24
C LEU A 128 9.87 0.07 0.20
N SER A 129 10.09 -1.23 0.10
CA SER A 129 11.39 -1.86 0.35
C SER A 129 11.69 -2.96 -0.66
N ARG A 130 12.96 -3.02 -1.08
CA ARG A 130 13.56 -4.14 -1.82
C ARG A 130 14.63 -4.88 -1.00
N THR A 131 15.02 -4.29 0.15
CA THR A 131 16.01 -4.86 1.07
C THR A 131 15.40 -5.75 2.15
N SER A 132 14.10 -5.61 2.43
CA SER A 132 13.39 -6.40 3.43
C SER A 132 13.42 -7.91 3.12
N ASN A 133 13.59 -8.74 4.15
CA ASN A 133 13.44 -10.19 4.05
C ASN A 133 12.05 -10.59 3.54
N LEU A 134 11.05 -9.78 3.86
CA LEU A 134 9.67 -9.99 3.41
C LEU A 134 9.55 -9.90 1.88
N PHE A 135 10.34 -9.03 1.22
CA PHE A 135 10.37 -8.97 -0.24
C PHE A 135 10.85 -10.28 -0.85
N LEU A 136 11.94 -10.84 -0.32
CA LEU A 136 12.45 -12.14 -0.75
C LEU A 136 11.43 -13.27 -0.49
N GLN A 137 10.80 -13.29 0.69
CA GLN A 137 9.76 -14.26 1.02
C GLN A 137 8.60 -14.22 0.02
N ARG A 138 8.10 -13.03 -0.29
CA ARG A 138 7.00 -12.86 -1.27
C ARG A 138 7.39 -13.26 -2.69
N LEU A 139 8.64 -13.04 -3.08
CA LEU A 139 9.14 -13.54 -4.37
C LEU A 139 9.13 -15.07 -4.43
N PHE A 140 9.52 -15.75 -3.34
CA PHE A 140 9.40 -17.20 -3.25
C PHE A 140 7.95 -17.68 -3.34
N GLU A 141 7.02 -17.02 -2.67
CA GLU A 141 5.59 -17.36 -2.73
C GLU A 141 5.02 -17.21 -4.14
N ILE A 142 5.52 -16.27 -4.95
CA ILE A 142 5.11 -16.08 -6.35
C ILE A 142 5.72 -17.16 -7.26
N GLU A 143 7.00 -17.47 -7.09
CA GLU A 143 7.73 -18.35 -7.98
C GLU A 143 7.58 -19.85 -7.63
N VAL A 144 7.20 -20.16 -6.38
CA VAL A 144 7.08 -21.53 -5.85
C VAL A 144 5.65 -21.80 -5.41
N PRO A 145 4.80 -22.39 -6.26
CA PRO A 145 3.41 -22.68 -5.94
C PRO A 145 3.23 -23.48 -4.65
N GLU A 146 4.13 -24.41 -4.36
CA GLU A 146 4.10 -25.26 -3.16
C GLU A 146 4.21 -24.45 -1.85
N ILE A 147 4.85 -23.27 -1.90
CA ILE A 147 4.86 -22.33 -0.75
C ILE A 147 3.52 -21.62 -0.64
N ASN A 148 2.99 -21.16 -1.77
CA ASN A 148 1.69 -20.49 -1.82
C ASN A 148 0.54 -21.41 -1.37
N ASP A 149 0.63 -22.70 -1.70
CA ASP A 149 -0.34 -23.74 -1.31
C ASP A 149 -0.15 -24.23 0.14
N GLY A 150 0.89 -23.72 0.85
CA GLY A 150 1.17 -24.07 2.24
C GLY A 150 1.80 -25.44 2.45
N LEU A 151 2.26 -26.12 1.38
CA LEU A 151 2.96 -27.41 1.45
C LEU A 151 4.41 -27.26 1.92
N ILE A 152 5.01 -26.13 1.59
CA ILE A 152 6.36 -25.74 2.00
C ILE A 152 6.28 -24.45 2.79
N THR A 153 7.03 -24.36 3.88
CA THR A 153 7.09 -23.17 4.73
C THR A 153 8.51 -22.62 4.78
N ILE A 154 8.66 -21.31 4.62
CA ILE A 154 9.91 -20.62 4.89
C ILE A 154 10.04 -20.42 6.39
N LYS A 155 11.04 -21.04 7.03
CA LYS A 155 11.27 -20.95 8.49
C LYS A 155 12.11 -19.76 8.90
N ALA A 156 13.13 -19.44 8.12
CA ALA A 156 14.02 -18.33 8.41
C ALA A 156 14.67 -17.80 7.13
N ILE A 157 14.97 -16.50 7.13
CA ILE A 157 15.72 -15.83 6.08
C ILE A 157 16.84 -15.02 6.73
N ALA A 158 18.08 -15.26 6.32
CA ALA A 158 19.24 -14.44 6.63
C ALA A 158 19.75 -13.83 5.32
N ARG A 159 19.72 -12.48 5.20
CA ARG A 159 19.97 -11.78 3.95
C ARG A 159 20.90 -10.60 4.11
N ILE A 160 21.81 -10.45 3.16
CA ILE A 160 22.58 -9.22 2.90
C ILE A 160 22.13 -8.75 1.52
N PRO A 161 21.27 -7.72 1.43
CA PRO A 161 20.62 -7.32 0.17
C PRO A 161 21.63 -7.01 -0.95
N GLY A 162 21.42 -7.63 -2.12
CA GLY A 162 22.27 -7.46 -3.29
C GLY A 162 23.56 -8.30 -3.27
N GLU A 163 23.85 -9.02 -2.19
CA GLU A 163 25.03 -9.89 -2.07
C GLU A 163 24.62 -11.36 -1.98
N ARG A 164 24.00 -11.74 -0.87
CA ARG A 164 23.62 -13.14 -0.62
C ARG A 164 22.45 -13.27 0.35
N ALA A 165 21.71 -14.36 0.21
CA ALA A 165 20.69 -14.77 1.15
C ALA A 165 20.78 -16.29 1.44
N LYS A 166 20.38 -16.67 2.64
CA LYS A 166 20.10 -18.05 3.03
C LYS A 166 18.64 -18.16 3.44
N VAL A 167 17.95 -19.13 2.86
CA VAL A 167 16.52 -19.35 3.09
C VAL A 167 16.34 -20.79 3.59
N ALA A 168 15.90 -20.92 4.84
CA ALA A 168 15.59 -22.22 5.42
C ALA A 168 14.12 -22.56 5.12
N VAL A 169 13.91 -23.73 4.53
CA VAL A 169 12.59 -24.22 4.13
C VAL A 169 12.29 -25.58 4.77
N GLU A 170 11.02 -25.84 5.01
CA GLU A 170 10.53 -27.11 5.54
C GLU A 170 9.27 -27.53 4.79
N SER A 171 9.16 -28.83 4.49
CA SER A 171 7.92 -29.40 3.94
C SER A 171 7.14 -30.13 5.02
N TYR A 172 5.81 -30.03 4.97
CA TYR A 172 4.91 -30.85 5.79
C TYR A 172 4.61 -32.22 5.19
N ASP A 173 4.96 -32.44 3.90
CA ASP A 173 4.80 -33.72 3.23
C ASP A 173 6.19 -34.33 2.95
N ASP A 174 6.48 -35.48 3.54
CA ASP A 174 7.75 -36.21 3.38
C ASP A 174 8.07 -36.64 1.93
N ARG A 175 7.08 -36.56 1.04
CA ARG A 175 7.24 -36.85 -0.39
C ARG A 175 7.71 -35.63 -1.19
N ILE A 176 7.71 -34.45 -0.61
CA ILE A 176 8.12 -33.21 -1.28
C ILE A 176 9.52 -32.82 -0.78
N ASP A 177 10.48 -32.77 -1.70
CA ASP A 177 11.76 -32.13 -1.43
C ASP A 177 11.62 -30.60 -1.44
N PRO A 178 11.66 -29.93 -0.26
CA PRO A 178 11.41 -28.49 -0.19
C PRO A 178 12.51 -27.68 -0.88
N VAL A 179 13.75 -28.14 -0.84
CA VAL A 179 14.88 -27.46 -1.49
C VAL A 179 14.78 -27.58 -3.01
N GLY A 180 14.55 -28.82 -3.51
CA GLY A 180 14.38 -29.09 -4.93
C GLY A 180 13.20 -28.32 -5.54
N ALA A 181 12.07 -28.21 -4.82
CA ALA A 181 10.89 -27.47 -5.25
C ALA A 181 11.18 -25.96 -5.36
N CYS A 182 11.89 -25.38 -4.39
CA CYS A 182 12.27 -23.97 -4.39
C CYS A 182 13.30 -23.63 -5.49
N VAL A 183 14.25 -24.51 -5.74
CA VAL A 183 15.25 -24.34 -6.80
C VAL A 183 14.63 -24.50 -8.18
N GLY A 184 13.76 -25.51 -8.32
CA GLY A 184 13.11 -25.87 -9.58
C GLY A 184 14.04 -26.64 -10.55
N MET A 185 13.47 -27.14 -11.64
CA MET A 185 14.26 -27.87 -12.65
C MET A 185 15.33 -26.95 -13.24
N GLN A 186 16.61 -27.41 -13.14
CA GLN A 186 17.80 -26.67 -13.61
C GLN A 186 17.90 -25.26 -13.03
N GLY A 187 17.31 -25.01 -11.85
CA GLY A 187 17.33 -23.70 -11.20
C GLY A 187 16.34 -22.66 -11.77
N ALA A 188 15.37 -23.06 -12.58
CA ALA A 188 14.51 -22.14 -13.31
C ALA A 188 13.75 -21.17 -12.37
N ARG A 189 13.25 -21.65 -11.23
CA ARG A 189 12.50 -20.84 -10.27
C ARG A 189 13.41 -19.87 -9.51
N ILE A 190 14.50 -20.38 -8.94
CA ILE A 190 15.41 -19.54 -8.18
C ILE A 190 16.12 -18.49 -9.04
N HIS A 191 16.40 -18.80 -10.32
CA HIS A 191 16.99 -17.83 -11.24
C HIS A 191 16.07 -16.63 -11.51
N GLY A 192 14.76 -16.82 -11.50
CA GLY A 192 13.78 -15.70 -11.58
C GLY A 192 13.96 -14.74 -10.41
N ILE A 193 14.04 -15.28 -9.19
CA ILE A 193 14.23 -14.50 -7.96
C ILE A 193 15.60 -13.81 -7.95
N VAL A 194 16.67 -14.55 -8.27
CA VAL A 194 18.04 -14.02 -8.33
C VAL A 194 18.14 -12.83 -9.29
N ARG A 195 17.52 -12.95 -10.47
CA ARG A 195 17.50 -11.87 -11.47
C ARG A 195 16.76 -10.63 -10.96
N GLU A 196 15.63 -10.82 -10.28
CA GLU A 196 14.86 -9.71 -9.70
C GLU A 196 15.66 -8.95 -8.63
N LEU A 197 16.51 -9.67 -7.88
CA LEU A 197 17.30 -9.12 -6.78
C LEU A 197 18.71 -8.63 -7.18
N GLY A 198 18.93 -8.34 -8.47
CA GLY A 198 20.21 -7.81 -8.94
C GLY A 198 21.35 -8.82 -8.85
N HIS A 199 21.06 -10.10 -9.11
CA HIS A 199 22.01 -11.24 -9.05
C HIS A 199 22.49 -11.58 -7.62
N GLU A 200 21.65 -11.35 -6.61
CA GLU A 200 21.89 -11.80 -5.24
C GLU A 200 22.02 -13.33 -5.19
N ASN A 201 23.08 -13.84 -4.57
CA ASN A 201 23.30 -15.29 -4.44
C ASN A 201 22.37 -15.87 -3.36
N ILE A 202 21.49 -16.81 -3.72
CA ILE A 202 20.48 -17.38 -2.83
C ILE A 202 20.76 -18.87 -2.60
N ASP A 203 21.04 -19.22 -1.34
CA ASP A 203 21.17 -20.59 -0.86
C ASP A 203 19.86 -21.02 -0.17
N VAL A 204 19.24 -22.09 -0.66
CA VAL A 204 18.07 -22.72 -0.02
C VAL A 204 18.54 -23.94 0.78
N ILE A 205 18.15 -24.04 2.04
CA ILE A 205 18.55 -25.09 2.98
C ILE A 205 17.36 -25.66 3.73
#